data_d82ea170bf9807a1b07ba14ec0392e7a
#
_entry.id   d82ea170bf9807a1b07ba14ec0392e7a
#
_cell.length_a   1.000
_cell.length_b   1.000
_cell.length_c   1.000
_cell.angle_alpha   90.00
_cell.angle_beta   90.00
_cell.angle_gamma   90.00
#
_symmetry.space_group_name_H-M   'P 1'
#
loop_
_entity.id
_entity.type
_entity.pdbx_description
1 polymer ?
#
loop_
_entity_poly.entity_id
_entity_poly.type
_entity_poly.pdbx_seq_one_letter_code
_entity_poly.pdbx_strand_id
1 'polypeptide(L)'
;MMLASIKSLFVLTAAFLMAGCERPPVSVSQTGFRGTGMEQVYNPRTLAKQAAVNTAPPIAAAITDVPGTPRAGAIYQNVKVLGDLSVGEFARTMSAITEWVAPQQGCNYCHVAGNFADDSVYTKVVARKMLQMTHRINSGWKTHVAETGVTCYTCHRGNNIPAEIWFKPEQKQKYAGGALGNDAGQNRASASVGLSSLPYDPFTPYFLDNKPIRVNGTQALAMTGAAANRSSIKQAEHTYGQMIHWSNSLGVNCTYCHNTQAFAEWGANATPQRAVAWYGIRMAREINNEYMVPLTGVFPANRLGPTGDVAKGNCATCHQGAYKPLYGAQMAKHYPGMQAPVKPVDPAAAPAAPVLPQAATPAVPEVKAELKREWVPDATAAVVAASSKAGVLLK
;
A
#
# COMPACT_ATOMS: atom_id res chain seq x y z
N MET A 1 -21.79 -1.60 59.45
CA MET A 1 -22.01 -2.11 58.05
C MET A 1 -21.58 -1.13 56.94
N MET A 2 -21.75 0.15 57.03
CA MET A 2 -21.39 1.13 55.99
C MET A 2 -19.88 1.18 55.65
N LEU A 3 -18.96 1.09 56.62
CA LEU A 3 -17.51 1.15 56.35
C LEU A 3 -16.96 -0.06 55.61
N ALA A 4 -17.57 -1.24 55.75
CA ALA A 4 -17.15 -2.43 55.03
C ALA A 4 -17.51 -2.34 53.52
N SER A 5 -18.69 -1.77 53.22
CA SER A 5 -19.13 -1.56 51.83
C SER A 5 -18.25 -0.57 51.06
N ILE A 6 -17.78 0.51 51.71
CA ILE A 6 -16.92 1.52 51.11
C ILE A 6 -15.54 0.92 50.76
N LYS A 7 -14.98 0.12 51.69
CA LYS A 7 -13.70 -0.58 51.44
C LYS A 7 -13.79 -1.57 50.27
N SER A 8 -14.88 -2.33 50.18
CA SER A 8 -15.10 -3.28 49.07
C SER A 8 -15.29 -2.57 47.73
N LEU A 9 -15.97 -1.44 47.73
CA LEU A 9 -16.12 -0.62 46.50
C LEU A 9 -14.77 -0.06 46.03
N PHE A 10 -13.94 0.41 46.98
CA PHE A 10 -12.60 0.94 46.65
C PHE A 10 -11.67 -0.14 46.09
N VAL A 11 -11.70 -1.35 46.64
CA VAL A 11 -10.91 -2.48 46.15
C VAL A 11 -11.38 -2.94 44.78
N LEU A 12 -12.69 -2.98 44.54
CA LEU A 12 -13.26 -3.27 43.20
C LEU A 12 -12.88 -2.24 42.18
N THR A 13 -12.96 -0.96 42.53
CA THR A 13 -12.58 0.14 41.62
C THR A 13 -11.08 0.11 41.31
N ALA A 14 -10.23 -0.13 42.31
CA ALA A 14 -8.79 -0.28 42.10
C ALA A 14 -8.45 -1.51 41.27
N ALA A 15 -9.13 -2.64 41.44
CA ALA A 15 -8.98 -3.82 40.61
C ALA A 15 -9.40 -3.60 39.16
N PHE A 16 -10.49 -2.84 38.94
CA PHE A 16 -10.92 -2.43 37.58
C PHE A 16 -9.93 -1.48 36.91
N LEU A 17 -9.33 -0.55 37.66
CA LEU A 17 -8.32 0.37 37.15
C LEU A 17 -7.01 -0.36 36.81
N MET A 18 -6.68 -1.43 37.49
CA MET A 18 -5.49 -2.24 37.20
C MET A 18 -5.71 -3.20 36.03
N ALA A 19 -6.92 -3.68 35.80
CA ALA A 19 -7.23 -4.56 34.67
C ALA A 19 -7.31 -3.84 33.31
N GLY A 20 -7.37 -2.49 33.30
CA GLY A 20 -7.57 -1.69 32.10
C GLY A 20 -6.33 -1.42 31.25
N CYS A 21 -5.13 -1.83 31.67
CA CYS A 21 -3.87 -1.42 31.03
C CYS A 21 -3.03 -2.55 30.46
N GLU A 22 -3.50 -3.78 30.38
CA GLU A 22 -2.75 -4.83 29.69
C GLU A 22 -2.81 -4.60 28.17
N ARG A 23 -1.85 -3.83 27.69
CA ARG A 23 -1.56 -3.81 26.26
C ARG A 23 -0.86 -5.11 25.90
N PRO A 24 -1.31 -5.83 24.85
CA PRO A 24 -0.55 -6.98 24.38
C PRO A 24 0.88 -6.53 24.06
N PRO A 25 1.91 -7.33 24.39
CA PRO A 25 3.28 -6.99 24.07
C PRO A 25 3.42 -6.72 22.58
N VAL A 26 4.18 -5.70 22.23
CA VAL A 26 4.47 -5.38 20.82
C VAL A 26 5.28 -6.50 20.19
N SER A 27 5.03 -6.76 18.90
CA SER A 27 5.85 -7.64 18.09
C SER A 27 6.88 -6.81 17.35
N VAL A 28 8.15 -7.17 17.43
CA VAL A 28 9.26 -6.45 16.77
C VAL A 28 9.92 -7.36 15.75
N SER A 29 10.17 -6.83 14.55
CA SER A 29 10.85 -7.52 13.47
C SER A 29 11.95 -6.63 12.88
N GLN A 30 13.15 -7.17 12.76
CA GLN A 30 14.25 -6.51 12.06
C GLN A 30 13.98 -6.54 10.55
N THR A 31 13.85 -5.38 9.91
CA THR A 31 13.50 -5.28 8.49
C THR A 31 14.63 -4.81 7.58
N GLY A 32 15.74 -4.39 8.15
CA GLY A 32 16.90 -3.89 7.43
C GLY A 32 18.21 -4.38 8.03
N PHE A 33 19.27 -3.63 7.81
CA PHE A 33 20.59 -3.95 8.32
C PHE A 33 20.63 -3.86 9.85
N ARG A 34 21.21 -4.86 10.50
CA ARG A 34 21.37 -4.86 11.96
C ARG A 34 22.20 -3.64 12.40
N GLY A 35 21.81 -3.06 13.54
CA GLY A 35 22.49 -1.90 14.11
C GLY A 35 22.16 -0.57 13.45
N THR A 36 21.25 -0.50 12.49
CA THR A 36 20.81 0.74 11.82
C THR A 36 19.46 1.26 12.31
N GLY A 37 18.88 0.66 13.34
CA GLY A 37 17.54 1.02 13.86
C GLY A 37 16.38 0.71 12.90
N MET A 38 16.60 -0.16 11.91
CA MET A 38 15.59 -0.53 10.92
C MET A 38 14.72 -1.65 11.45
N GLU A 39 13.92 -1.36 12.46
CA GLU A 39 13.01 -2.30 13.09
C GLU A 39 11.55 -1.92 12.80
N GLN A 40 10.73 -2.94 12.59
CA GLN A 40 9.30 -2.81 12.46
C GLN A 40 8.64 -3.20 13.76
N VAL A 41 7.92 -2.28 14.38
CA VAL A 41 7.17 -2.51 15.61
C VAL A 41 5.70 -2.64 15.29
N TYR A 42 5.09 -3.74 15.66
CA TYR A 42 3.69 -4.05 15.39
C TYR A 42 2.84 -4.05 16.64
N ASN A 43 1.63 -3.52 16.53
CA ASN A 43 0.57 -3.73 17.51
C ASN A 43 -0.19 -5.02 17.13
N PRO A 44 -0.23 -6.06 17.99
CA PRO A 44 -0.89 -7.32 17.68
C PRO A 44 -2.39 -7.18 17.38
N ARG A 45 -3.07 -6.22 17.99
CA ARG A 45 -4.49 -5.95 17.70
C ARG A 45 -4.69 -5.38 16.28
N THR A 46 -3.78 -4.53 15.84
CA THR A 46 -3.78 -4.00 14.47
C THR A 46 -3.47 -5.11 13.48
N LEU A 47 -2.46 -5.94 13.75
CA LEU A 47 -2.14 -7.11 12.92
C LEU A 47 -3.33 -8.07 12.77
N ALA A 48 -4.05 -8.35 13.87
CA ALA A 48 -5.22 -9.23 13.82
C ALA A 48 -6.31 -8.68 12.90
N LYS A 49 -6.59 -7.37 12.95
CA LYS A 49 -7.54 -6.71 12.03
C LYS A 49 -7.07 -6.77 10.58
N GLN A 50 -5.79 -6.50 10.34
CA GLN A 50 -5.19 -6.56 9.02
C GLN A 50 -5.18 -7.98 8.47
N ALA A 51 -4.95 -8.99 9.29
CA ALA A 51 -4.98 -10.41 8.91
C ALA A 51 -6.36 -10.81 8.38
N ALA A 52 -7.44 -10.41 9.05
CA ALA A 52 -8.80 -10.70 8.61
C ALA A 52 -9.10 -10.16 7.21
N VAL A 53 -8.68 -8.91 6.93
CA VAL A 53 -8.87 -8.27 5.62
C VAL A 53 -7.96 -8.87 4.55
N ASN A 54 -6.77 -9.35 4.92
CA ASN A 54 -5.77 -9.86 3.99
C ASN A 54 -5.76 -11.38 3.84
N THR A 55 -6.80 -12.09 4.27
CA THR A 55 -6.96 -13.51 4.01
C THR A 55 -7.39 -13.74 2.56
N ALA A 56 -6.60 -14.52 1.81
CA ALA A 56 -6.95 -14.91 0.45
C ALA A 56 -8.10 -15.93 0.45
N PRO A 57 -9.07 -15.84 -0.48
CA PRO A 57 -10.11 -16.84 -0.61
C PRO A 57 -9.54 -18.16 -1.13
N PRO A 58 -10.26 -19.29 -0.95
CA PRO A 58 -9.89 -20.54 -1.56
C PRO A 58 -9.75 -20.41 -3.08
N ILE A 59 -8.79 -21.12 -3.65
CA ILE A 59 -8.58 -21.16 -5.09
C ILE A 59 -9.36 -22.34 -5.65
N ALA A 60 -10.27 -22.08 -6.58
CA ALA A 60 -10.98 -23.15 -7.29
C ALA A 60 -10.01 -24.02 -8.09
N ALA A 61 -10.32 -25.31 -8.24
CA ALA A 61 -9.49 -26.23 -9.01
C ALA A 61 -9.29 -25.72 -10.46
N ALA A 62 -8.05 -25.84 -10.95
CA ALA A 62 -7.73 -25.46 -12.32
C ALA A 62 -8.45 -26.39 -13.31
N ILE A 63 -8.87 -25.84 -14.43
CA ILE A 63 -9.40 -26.60 -15.55
C ILE A 63 -8.22 -26.95 -16.49
N THR A 64 -8.07 -28.23 -16.76
CA THR A 64 -7.03 -28.67 -17.72
C THR A 64 -7.42 -28.24 -19.13
N ASP A 65 -6.58 -27.47 -19.77
CA ASP A 65 -6.78 -27.07 -21.17
C ASP A 65 -6.27 -28.20 -22.09
N VAL A 66 -7.21 -28.92 -22.69
CA VAL A 66 -6.90 -30.04 -23.60
C VAL A 66 -6.85 -29.50 -25.04
N PRO A 67 -5.85 -29.90 -25.85
CA PRO A 67 -5.81 -29.55 -27.27
C PRO A 67 -7.13 -29.86 -27.99
N GLY A 68 -7.64 -28.90 -28.76
CA GLY A 68 -8.94 -29.02 -29.44
C GLY A 68 -10.16 -28.53 -28.61
N THR A 69 -9.98 -28.16 -27.35
CA THR A 69 -11.07 -27.55 -26.56
C THR A 69 -11.50 -26.21 -27.20
N PRO A 70 -12.82 -26.02 -27.41
CA PRO A 70 -13.32 -24.76 -27.96
C PRO A 70 -12.93 -23.56 -27.12
N ARG A 71 -12.63 -22.45 -27.78
CA ARG A 71 -12.30 -21.18 -27.11
C ARG A 71 -13.56 -20.36 -26.87
N ALA A 72 -13.56 -19.60 -25.76
CA ALA A 72 -14.71 -18.80 -25.34
C ALA A 72 -15.14 -17.79 -26.43
N GLY A 73 -14.20 -17.18 -27.14
CA GLY A 73 -14.48 -16.26 -28.25
C GLY A 73 -15.13 -16.90 -29.48
N ALA A 74 -15.00 -18.21 -29.66
CA ALA A 74 -15.66 -18.94 -30.73
C ALA A 74 -17.08 -19.41 -30.37
N ILE A 75 -17.34 -19.62 -29.07
CA ILE A 75 -18.62 -20.16 -28.60
C ILE A 75 -19.55 -19.06 -28.09
N TYR A 76 -19.03 -18.10 -27.36
CA TYR A 76 -19.81 -17.02 -26.75
C TYR A 76 -19.72 -15.73 -27.55
N GLN A 77 -20.82 -15.01 -27.61
CA GLN A 77 -20.89 -13.72 -28.29
C GLN A 77 -20.30 -12.61 -27.41
N ASN A 78 -19.63 -11.63 -28.05
CA ASN A 78 -19.17 -10.39 -27.44
C ASN A 78 -18.09 -10.58 -26.35
N VAL A 79 -17.28 -11.64 -26.43
CA VAL A 79 -16.12 -11.87 -25.55
C VAL A 79 -14.92 -11.10 -26.10
N LYS A 80 -14.62 -9.92 -25.52
CA LYS A 80 -13.60 -9.00 -26.04
C LYS A 80 -12.21 -9.14 -25.41
N VAL A 81 -12.11 -9.75 -24.21
CA VAL A 81 -10.85 -9.77 -23.45
C VAL A 81 -10.37 -11.20 -23.17
N LEU A 82 -11.26 -12.13 -22.89
CA LEU A 82 -10.94 -13.50 -22.44
C LEU A 82 -11.28 -14.56 -23.50
N GLY A 83 -11.32 -14.19 -24.78
CA GLY A 83 -11.78 -15.05 -25.86
C GLY A 83 -10.85 -16.24 -26.15
N ASP A 84 -9.61 -16.18 -25.78
CA ASP A 84 -8.59 -17.21 -25.95
C ASP A 84 -8.61 -18.29 -24.85
N LEU A 85 -9.37 -18.11 -23.78
CA LEU A 85 -9.56 -19.13 -22.76
C LEU A 85 -10.41 -20.30 -23.28
N SER A 86 -10.14 -21.52 -22.80
CA SER A 86 -11.08 -22.62 -23.00
C SER A 86 -12.42 -22.29 -22.35
N VAL A 87 -13.52 -22.86 -22.86
CA VAL A 87 -14.87 -22.62 -22.33
C VAL A 87 -14.96 -22.89 -20.82
N GLY A 88 -14.31 -23.97 -20.37
CA GLY A 88 -14.28 -24.34 -18.95
C GLY A 88 -13.53 -23.30 -18.09
N GLU A 89 -12.33 -22.88 -18.53
CA GLU A 89 -11.54 -21.88 -17.79
C GLU A 89 -12.20 -20.49 -17.85
N PHE A 90 -12.86 -20.16 -18.93
CA PHE A 90 -13.67 -18.94 -19.02
C PHE A 90 -14.80 -18.95 -17.98
N ALA A 91 -15.59 -20.04 -17.89
CA ALA A 91 -16.66 -20.16 -16.91
C ALA A 91 -16.11 -20.10 -15.47
N ARG A 92 -15.00 -20.80 -15.20
CA ARG A 92 -14.31 -20.75 -13.91
C ARG A 92 -13.86 -19.32 -13.57
N THR A 93 -13.28 -18.60 -14.52
CA THR A 93 -12.85 -17.21 -14.35
C THR A 93 -14.03 -16.29 -14.07
N MET A 94 -15.16 -16.44 -14.77
CA MET A 94 -16.39 -15.67 -14.52
C MET A 94 -16.94 -15.90 -13.11
N SER A 95 -16.99 -17.18 -12.66
CA SER A 95 -17.39 -17.51 -11.29
C SER A 95 -16.47 -16.85 -10.26
N ALA A 96 -15.16 -16.93 -10.45
CA ALA A 96 -14.20 -16.30 -9.56
C ALA A 96 -14.34 -14.77 -9.51
N ILE A 97 -14.51 -14.11 -10.66
CA ILE A 97 -14.75 -12.65 -10.71
C ILE A 97 -16.03 -12.30 -9.95
N THR A 98 -17.09 -13.10 -10.09
CA THR A 98 -18.36 -12.90 -9.37
C THR A 98 -18.15 -12.97 -7.87
N GLU A 99 -17.46 -13.98 -7.35
CA GLU A 99 -17.14 -14.10 -5.93
C GLU A 99 -16.24 -12.97 -5.43
N TRP A 100 -15.32 -12.49 -6.24
CA TRP A 100 -14.35 -11.47 -5.85
C TRP A 100 -14.90 -10.05 -5.88
N VAL A 101 -15.95 -9.78 -6.66
CA VAL A 101 -16.44 -8.43 -6.93
C VAL A 101 -17.92 -8.26 -6.56
N ALA A 102 -18.74 -9.25 -6.79
CA ALA A 102 -20.20 -9.12 -6.67
C ALA A 102 -20.86 -10.37 -6.08
N PRO A 103 -20.39 -10.92 -4.94
CA PRO A 103 -20.92 -12.18 -4.39
C PRO A 103 -22.40 -12.10 -4.03
N GLN A 104 -22.93 -10.92 -3.68
CA GLN A 104 -24.34 -10.75 -3.31
C GLN A 104 -25.25 -10.60 -4.53
N GLN A 105 -24.80 -9.92 -5.59
CA GLN A 105 -25.59 -9.66 -6.79
C GLN A 105 -25.44 -10.73 -7.86
N GLY A 106 -24.39 -11.53 -7.78
CA GLY A 106 -24.10 -12.59 -8.74
C GLY A 106 -23.78 -12.06 -10.14
N CYS A 107 -24.03 -12.89 -11.15
CA CYS A 107 -23.73 -12.57 -12.55
C CYS A 107 -24.44 -11.31 -13.07
N ASN A 108 -25.64 -11.04 -12.54
CA ASN A 108 -26.48 -9.93 -12.97
C ASN A 108 -25.93 -8.54 -12.58
N TYR A 109 -24.90 -8.49 -11.75
CA TYR A 109 -24.20 -7.23 -11.49
C TYR A 109 -23.52 -6.66 -12.75
N CYS A 110 -23.05 -7.55 -13.63
CA CYS A 110 -22.36 -7.17 -14.87
C CYS A 110 -23.11 -7.56 -16.15
N HIS A 111 -24.04 -8.49 -16.07
CA HIS A 111 -24.72 -9.03 -17.24
C HIS A 111 -26.22 -8.80 -17.17
N VAL A 112 -26.84 -8.58 -18.34
CA VAL A 112 -28.29 -8.60 -18.49
C VAL A 112 -28.78 -10.04 -18.34
N ALA A 113 -29.77 -10.26 -17.48
CA ALA A 113 -30.35 -11.57 -17.29
C ALA A 113 -30.91 -12.13 -18.61
N GLY A 114 -30.50 -13.33 -18.97
CA GLY A 114 -30.93 -13.99 -20.25
C GLY A 114 -30.16 -13.52 -21.49
N ASN A 115 -29.38 -12.43 -21.43
CA ASN A 115 -28.56 -11.96 -22.55
C ASN A 115 -27.18 -11.48 -22.08
N PHE A 116 -26.27 -12.40 -21.83
CA PHE A 116 -24.92 -12.09 -21.34
C PHE A 116 -24.04 -11.36 -22.39
N ALA A 117 -24.45 -11.32 -23.65
CA ALA A 117 -23.77 -10.59 -24.72
C ALA A 117 -24.03 -9.08 -24.67
N ASP A 118 -25.13 -8.65 -24.09
CA ASP A 118 -25.56 -7.26 -24.01
C ASP A 118 -24.57 -6.37 -23.22
N ASP A 119 -24.29 -5.16 -23.72
CA ASP A 119 -23.38 -4.17 -23.13
C ASP A 119 -24.12 -2.99 -22.47
N SER A 120 -25.44 -3.04 -22.31
CA SER A 120 -26.23 -1.95 -21.72
C SER A 120 -25.93 -1.72 -20.24
N VAL A 121 -25.42 -2.73 -19.52
CA VAL A 121 -25.03 -2.62 -18.11
C VAL A 121 -23.62 -2.03 -18.02
N TYR A 122 -23.51 -0.82 -17.50
CA TYR A 122 -22.23 -0.10 -17.43
C TYR A 122 -21.13 -0.86 -16.68
N THR A 123 -21.48 -1.65 -15.66
CA THR A 123 -20.54 -2.46 -14.88
C THR A 123 -19.82 -3.50 -15.74
N LYS A 124 -20.44 -3.99 -16.81
CA LYS A 124 -19.78 -4.88 -17.78
C LYS A 124 -18.68 -4.16 -18.57
N VAL A 125 -18.95 -2.91 -18.98
CA VAL A 125 -17.95 -2.06 -19.66
C VAL A 125 -16.79 -1.78 -18.72
N VAL A 126 -17.09 -1.43 -17.46
CA VAL A 126 -16.09 -1.24 -16.40
C VAL A 126 -15.27 -2.51 -16.18
N ALA A 127 -15.90 -3.68 -16.05
CA ALA A 127 -15.22 -4.95 -15.80
C ALA A 127 -14.21 -5.29 -16.90
N ARG A 128 -14.54 -5.03 -18.17
CA ARG A 128 -13.58 -5.19 -19.30
C ARG A 128 -12.35 -4.31 -19.14
N LYS A 129 -12.55 -3.05 -18.75
CA LYS A 129 -11.44 -2.13 -18.51
C LYS A 129 -10.59 -2.57 -17.32
N MET A 130 -11.22 -3.11 -16.27
CA MET A 130 -10.54 -3.69 -15.12
C MET A 130 -9.73 -4.95 -15.49
N LEU A 131 -10.25 -5.82 -16.34
CA LEU A 131 -9.49 -6.96 -16.86
C LEU A 131 -8.25 -6.51 -17.64
N GLN A 132 -8.40 -5.54 -18.54
CA GLN A 132 -7.27 -4.96 -19.28
C GLN A 132 -6.23 -4.36 -18.34
N MET A 133 -6.66 -3.65 -17.30
CA MET A 133 -5.81 -3.12 -16.24
C MET A 133 -5.06 -4.24 -15.50
N THR A 134 -5.77 -5.32 -15.11
CA THR A 134 -5.18 -6.48 -14.45
C THR A 134 -4.11 -7.13 -15.32
N HIS A 135 -4.38 -7.34 -16.60
CA HIS A 135 -3.41 -7.84 -17.59
C HIS A 135 -2.17 -6.94 -17.67
N ARG A 136 -2.39 -5.62 -17.74
CA ARG A 136 -1.29 -4.65 -17.80
C ARG A 136 -0.44 -4.65 -16.53
N ILE A 137 -1.06 -4.73 -15.35
CA ILE A 137 -0.33 -4.82 -14.09
C ILE A 137 0.52 -6.08 -14.06
N ASN A 138 -0.07 -7.23 -14.37
CA ASN A 138 0.60 -8.53 -14.29
C ASN A 138 1.71 -8.71 -15.34
N SER A 139 1.62 -8.05 -16.48
CA SER A 139 2.64 -8.12 -17.54
C SER A 139 3.68 -7.01 -17.46
N GLY A 140 3.26 -5.76 -17.22
CA GLY A 140 4.09 -4.57 -17.35
C GLY A 140 4.67 -4.04 -16.04
N TRP A 141 4.13 -4.43 -14.88
CA TRP A 141 4.54 -3.92 -13.58
C TRP A 141 5.15 -4.98 -12.66
N LYS A 142 5.83 -5.98 -13.23
CA LYS A 142 6.53 -7.02 -12.46
C LYS A 142 7.59 -6.46 -11.51
N THR A 143 8.16 -5.30 -11.79
CA THR A 143 9.04 -4.56 -10.89
C THR A 143 8.38 -4.14 -9.57
N HIS A 144 7.04 -4.12 -9.52
CA HIS A 144 6.29 -3.85 -8.30
C HIS A 144 5.55 -5.09 -7.78
N VAL A 145 4.77 -5.76 -8.64
CA VAL A 145 3.93 -6.87 -8.22
C VAL A 145 4.64 -8.22 -8.23
N ALA A 146 5.83 -8.30 -8.83
CA ALA A 146 6.66 -9.50 -8.98
C ALA A 146 5.83 -10.69 -9.53
N GLU A 147 6.12 -11.89 -9.07
CA GLU A 147 5.39 -13.10 -9.45
C GLU A 147 4.06 -13.28 -8.68
N THR A 148 3.83 -12.48 -7.66
CA THR A 148 2.54 -12.48 -6.93
C THR A 148 1.41 -12.06 -7.85
N GLY A 149 1.63 -11.02 -8.64
CA GLY A 149 0.61 -10.45 -9.51
C GLY A 149 -0.61 -9.93 -8.74
N VAL A 150 -1.65 -9.60 -9.49
CA VAL A 150 -2.93 -9.14 -8.95
C VAL A 150 -4.09 -9.90 -9.58
N THR A 151 -5.18 -10.04 -8.83
CA THR A 151 -6.50 -10.46 -9.32
C THR A 151 -7.53 -9.39 -8.95
N CYS A 152 -8.78 -9.55 -9.37
CA CYS A 152 -9.85 -8.65 -8.94
C CYS A 152 -9.98 -8.64 -7.40
N TYR A 153 -9.78 -9.78 -6.74
CA TYR A 153 -9.82 -9.89 -5.29
C TYR A 153 -8.74 -9.05 -4.60
N THR A 154 -7.61 -8.84 -5.22
CA THR A 154 -6.51 -8.03 -4.65
C THR A 154 -6.96 -6.65 -4.19
N CYS A 155 -7.90 -6.03 -4.92
CA CYS A 155 -8.47 -4.73 -4.57
C CYS A 155 -9.89 -4.83 -4.02
N HIS A 156 -10.75 -5.66 -4.62
CA HIS A 156 -12.19 -5.70 -4.33
C HIS A 156 -12.57 -6.43 -3.04
N ARG A 157 -11.85 -7.49 -2.66
CA ARG A 157 -12.09 -8.25 -1.41
C ARG A 157 -13.55 -8.68 -1.23
N GLY A 158 -14.24 -9.08 -2.30
CA GLY A 158 -15.63 -9.47 -2.28
C GLY A 158 -16.64 -8.29 -2.29
N ASN A 159 -16.18 -7.09 -2.62
CA ASN A 159 -17.02 -5.88 -2.66
C ASN A 159 -17.09 -5.29 -4.06
N ASN A 160 -18.25 -4.76 -4.43
CA ASN A 160 -18.44 -4.08 -5.71
C ASN A 160 -17.52 -2.86 -5.87
N ILE A 161 -17.27 -2.16 -4.77
CA ILE A 161 -16.39 -1.01 -4.70
C ILE A 161 -15.23 -1.41 -3.80
N PRO A 162 -13.97 -1.33 -4.28
CA PRO A 162 -12.83 -1.53 -3.41
C PRO A 162 -12.85 -0.55 -2.23
N ALA A 163 -12.37 -0.98 -1.09
CA ALA A 163 -12.08 -0.07 0.01
C ALA A 163 -10.96 0.91 -0.37
N GLU A 164 -10.84 1.99 0.38
CA GLU A 164 -9.74 2.96 0.28
C GLU A 164 -9.56 3.58 -1.13
N ILE A 165 -10.64 3.66 -1.93
CA ILE A 165 -10.65 4.49 -3.14
C ILE A 165 -10.64 5.97 -2.76
N TRP A 166 -10.25 6.82 -3.71
CA TRP A 166 -10.25 8.26 -3.49
C TRP A 166 -10.84 9.01 -4.68
N PHE A 167 -11.34 10.20 -4.39
CA PHE A 167 -11.79 11.20 -5.35
C PHE A 167 -11.00 12.50 -5.15
N LYS A 168 -10.95 13.34 -6.16
CA LYS A 168 -10.42 14.69 -5.97
C LYS A 168 -11.27 15.41 -4.92
N PRO A 169 -10.64 15.97 -3.88
CA PRO A 169 -11.40 16.77 -2.93
C PRO A 169 -11.92 18.03 -3.59
N GLU A 170 -13.11 18.47 -3.18
CA GLU A 170 -13.58 19.79 -3.53
C GLU A 170 -12.53 20.83 -3.10
N GLN A 171 -12.09 21.64 -4.03
CA GLN A 171 -11.37 22.85 -3.70
C GLN A 171 -12.39 23.84 -3.13
N LYS A 172 -12.69 23.70 -1.84
CA LYS A 172 -13.49 24.71 -1.15
C LYS A 172 -12.75 26.02 -1.30
N GLN A 173 -13.48 27.01 -1.78
CA GLN A 173 -12.97 28.35 -1.97
C GLN A 173 -12.23 28.80 -0.71
N LYS A 174 -11.16 29.53 -0.94
CA LYS A 174 -10.47 30.32 0.07
C LYS A 174 -11.47 30.74 1.13
N TYR A 175 -11.17 30.48 2.38
CA TYR A 175 -11.95 31.05 3.46
C TYR A 175 -11.89 32.56 3.30
N ALA A 176 -12.86 33.09 2.56
CA ALA A 176 -13.01 34.50 2.41
C ALA A 176 -13.31 35.08 3.78
N GLY A 177 -12.45 35.90 4.31
CA GLY A 177 -12.72 36.73 5.47
C GLY A 177 -12.20 36.26 6.80
N GLY A 178 -11.43 35.23 6.89
CA GLY A 178 -10.70 34.97 8.13
C GLY A 178 -9.40 35.75 8.19
N ALA A 179 -9.13 36.39 9.34
CA ALA A 179 -7.79 36.93 9.62
C ALA A 179 -6.67 35.91 9.49
N LEU A 180 -7.02 34.63 9.29
CA LEU A 180 -6.15 33.48 9.19
C LEU A 180 -5.79 33.09 7.74
N GLY A 181 -6.31 33.79 6.73
CA GLY A 181 -5.92 33.59 5.34
C GLY A 181 -6.46 32.30 4.69
N ASN A 182 -5.82 31.93 3.59
CA ASN A 182 -6.12 30.73 2.82
C ASN A 182 -5.53 29.48 3.50
N ASP A 183 -6.30 28.39 3.61
CA ASP A 183 -5.82 27.12 4.16
C ASP A 183 -4.74 26.45 3.26
N ALA A 184 -4.53 26.98 2.06
CA ALA A 184 -3.54 26.48 1.10
C ALA A 184 -3.60 24.96 0.84
N GLY A 185 -4.80 24.38 0.99
CA GLY A 185 -5.01 22.94 0.86
C GLY A 185 -4.59 22.13 2.10
N GLN A 186 -4.43 22.77 3.24
CA GLN A 186 -3.97 22.18 4.50
C GLN A 186 -5.02 22.44 5.61
N ASN A 187 -4.71 22.01 6.83
CA ASN A 187 -5.50 22.28 8.03
C ASN A 187 -6.94 21.74 7.96
N ARG A 188 -7.14 20.65 7.26
CA ARG A 188 -8.39 19.90 7.24
C ARG A 188 -8.14 18.44 7.58
N ALA A 189 -9.02 17.89 8.40
CA ALA A 189 -9.04 16.45 8.61
C ALA A 189 -9.30 15.72 7.29
N SER A 190 -8.53 14.69 7.00
CA SER A 190 -8.74 13.82 5.85
C SER A 190 -8.31 12.39 6.17
N ALA A 191 -8.86 11.42 5.45
CA ALA A 191 -8.48 10.01 5.61
C ALA A 191 -7.00 9.78 5.33
N SER A 192 -6.38 10.58 4.47
CA SER A 192 -4.99 10.42 4.05
C SER A 192 -3.95 11.00 5.02
N VAL A 193 -4.27 12.08 5.73
CA VAL A 193 -3.33 12.79 6.61
C VAL A 193 -3.85 12.99 8.04
N GLY A 194 -5.02 12.46 8.35
CA GLY A 194 -5.64 12.57 9.68
C GLY A 194 -5.94 14.00 10.06
N LEU A 195 -5.63 14.38 11.30
CA LEU A 195 -5.80 15.72 11.86
C LEU A 195 -4.55 16.61 11.72
N SER A 196 -3.60 16.23 10.87
CA SER A 196 -2.37 16.99 10.69
C SER A 196 -2.58 18.26 9.87
N SER A 197 -1.62 19.19 9.94
CA SER A 197 -1.57 20.38 9.07
C SER A 197 -1.01 20.12 7.68
N LEU A 198 -0.84 18.85 7.29
CA LEU A 198 -0.36 18.47 5.97
C LEU A 198 -1.43 18.71 4.89
N PRO A 199 -1.04 18.78 3.61
CA PRO A 199 -1.99 18.86 2.51
C PRO A 199 -2.99 17.71 2.56
N TYR A 200 -4.30 18.03 2.48
CA TYR A 200 -5.37 17.04 2.57
C TYR A 200 -5.55 16.23 1.26
N ASP A 201 -4.90 16.63 0.18
CA ASP A 201 -4.79 15.87 -1.07
C ASP A 201 -3.33 15.55 -1.40
N PRO A 202 -2.74 14.54 -0.79
CA PRO A 202 -1.40 14.11 -1.15
C PRO A 202 -1.38 13.26 -2.43
N PHE A 203 -2.53 12.92 -3.01
CA PHE A 203 -2.65 11.96 -4.10
C PHE A 203 -2.54 12.56 -5.49
N THR A 204 -3.24 13.66 -5.74
CA THR A 204 -3.26 14.29 -7.07
C THR A 204 -1.86 14.56 -7.63
N PRO A 205 -0.90 15.11 -6.88
CA PRO A 205 0.43 15.40 -7.42
C PRO A 205 1.19 14.17 -7.92
N TYR A 206 0.93 13.00 -7.33
CA TYR A 206 1.72 11.79 -7.58
C TYR A 206 0.96 10.68 -8.30
N PHE A 207 -0.35 10.58 -8.08
CA PHE A 207 -1.20 9.52 -8.66
C PHE A 207 -2.03 9.97 -9.86
N LEU A 208 -1.99 11.24 -10.21
CA LEU A 208 -2.51 11.80 -11.45
C LEU A 208 -1.43 12.60 -12.17
N ASP A 209 -0.87 13.60 -11.49
CA ASP A 209 0.22 14.40 -12.02
C ASP A 209 1.56 13.65 -11.88
N ASN A 210 2.49 14.01 -12.76
CA ASN A 210 3.85 13.45 -12.70
C ASN A 210 4.79 14.36 -11.88
N LYS A 211 4.36 14.79 -10.69
CA LYS A 211 5.23 15.59 -9.83
C LYS A 211 6.34 14.70 -9.22
N PRO A 212 7.57 15.21 -9.14
CA PRO A 212 8.66 14.48 -8.51
C PRO A 212 8.39 14.36 -7.00
N ILE A 213 8.49 13.12 -6.48
CA ILE A 213 8.33 12.87 -5.04
C ILE A 213 9.61 13.21 -4.26
N ARG A 214 10.75 13.18 -4.91
CA ARG A 214 12.01 13.56 -4.28
C ARG A 214 12.12 15.08 -4.18
N VAL A 215 12.18 15.59 -2.97
CA VAL A 215 12.26 17.03 -2.67
C VAL A 215 13.58 17.45 -2.05
N ASN A 216 14.45 16.50 -1.69
CA ASN A 216 15.77 16.78 -1.14
C ASN A 216 16.74 17.19 -2.24
N GLY A 217 17.61 18.15 -1.91
CA GLY A 217 18.83 18.38 -2.65
C GLY A 217 19.83 17.22 -2.49
N THR A 218 20.93 17.32 -3.21
CA THR A 218 22.06 16.36 -3.11
C THR A 218 22.97 16.65 -1.92
N GLN A 219 22.79 17.80 -1.27
CA GLN A 219 23.61 18.27 -0.16
C GLN A 219 22.75 18.70 1.03
N ALA A 220 23.25 18.54 2.24
CA ALA A 220 22.57 18.92 3.47
C ALA A 220 22.50 20.45 3.67
N LEU A 221 23.48 21.19 3.16
CA LEU A 221 23.51 22.65 3.27
C LEU A 221 22.75 23.32 2.13
N ALA A 222 22.22 24.50 2.40
CA ALA A 222 21.61 25.34 1.38
C ALA A 222 22.65 25.72 0.31
N MET A 223 22.27 25.54 -0.95
CA MET A 223 23.07 25.86 -2.11
C MET A 223 22.44 27.02 -2.87
N THR A 224 23.24 27.78 -3.58
CA THR A 224 22.78 28.88 -4.44
C THR A 224 23.02 28.59 -5.93
N GLY A 225 22.45 29.38 -6.79
CA GLY A 225 22.60 29.24 -8.25
C GLY A 225 21.98 27.97 -8.80
N ALA A 226 22.62 27.35 -9.77
CA ALA A 226 22.14 26.16 -10.46
C ALA A 226 22.09 24.91 -9.53
N ALA A 227 22.89 24.89 -8.47
CA ALA A 227 22.93 23.80 -7.50
C ALA A 227 21.85 23.93 -6.40
N ALA A 228 21.07 25.02 -6.37
CA ALA A 228 20.05 25.24 -5.37
C ALA A 228 18.95 24.19 -5.46
N ASN A 229 18.52 23.70 -4.30
CA ASN A 229 17.29 22.91 -4.22
C ASN A 229 16.08 23.85 -4.45
N ARG A 230 15.38 23.67 -5.55
CA ARG A 230 14.23 24.50 -5.94
C ARG A 230 12.89 23.93 -5.46
N SER A 231 12.89 22.83 -4.72
CA SER A 231 11.68 22.29 -4.12
C SER A 231 11.19 23.19 -3.00
N SER A 232 9.90 23.47 -3.01
CA SER A 232 9.26 24.29 -1.98
C SER A 232 8.94 23.46 -0.73
N ILE A 233 8.71 24.13 0.41
CA ILE A 233 8.18 23.51 1.62
C ILE A 233 6.87 22.81 1.34
N LYS A 234 6.00 23.39 0.51
CA LYS A 234 4.73 22.77 0.11
C LYS A 234 4.91 21.44 -0.62
N GLN A 235 5.91 21.32 -1.47
CA GLN A 235 6.24 20.04 -2.10
C GLN A 235 6.72 19.02 -1.08
N ALA A 236 7.53 19.44 -0.11
CA ALA A 236 7.96 18.56 0.97
C ALA A 236 6.80 18.09 1.84
N GLU A 237 5.84 18.95 2.13
CA GLU A 237 4.62 18.61 2.88
C GLU A 237 3.75 17.61 2.12
N HIS A 238 3.56 17.77 0.80
CA HIS A 238 2.86 16.78 -0.03
C HIS A 238 3.58 15.44 -0.03
N THR A 239 4.91 15.44 -0.17
CA THR A 239 5.73 14.22 -0.11
C THR A 239 5.57 13.54 1.26
N TYR A 240 5.58 14.30 2.34
CA TYR A 240 5.43 13.75 3.69
C TYR A 240 4.03 13.17 3.91
N GLY A 241 2.98 13.85 3.46
CA GLY A 241 1.62 13.31 3.47
C GLY A 241 1.51 11.99 2.71
N GLN A 242 2.19 11.90 1.56
CA GLN A 242 2.26 10.67 0.79
C GLN A 242 3.03 9.55 1.52
N MET A 243 4.11 9.87 2.25
CA MET A 243 4.85 8.89 3.06
C MET A 243 4.01 8.35 4.21
N ILE A 244 3.22 9.20 4.88
CA ILE A 244 2.26 8.75 5.90
C ILE A 244 1.24 7.80 5.30
N HIS A 245 0.68 8.15 4.13
CA HIS A 245 -0.26 7.27 3.42
C HIS A 245 0.37 5.91 3.12
N TRP A 246 1.63 5.85 2.68
CA TRP A 246 2.29 4.58 2.39
C TRP A 246 2.48 3.75 3.66
N SER A 247 2.99 4.36 4.73
CA SER A 247 3.16 3.66 6.00
C SER A 247 1.85 3.01 6.46
N ASN A 248 0.75 3.75 6.40
CA ASN A 248 -0.56 3.24 6.78
C ASN A 248 -1.06 2.16 5.82
N SER A 249 -0.91 2.39 4.50
CA SER A 249 -1.36 1.46 3.47
C SER A 249 -0.66 0.11 3.52
N LEU A 250 0.63 0.11 3.85
CA LEU A 250 1.44 -1.10 3.94
C LEU A 250 1.49 -1.69 5.35
N GLY A 251 0.99 -0.97 6.35
CA GLY A 251 1.08 -1.38 7.76
C GLY A 251 2.53 -1.43 8.27
N VAL A 252 3.39 -0.52 7.79
CA VAL A 252 4.82 -0.46 8.10
C VAL A 252 5.22 0.92 8.59
N ASN A 253 6.35 1.02 9.28
CA ASN A 253 6.93 2.30 9.65
C ASN A 253 7.91 2.81 8.57
N CYS A 254 8.45 4.00 8.78
CA CYS A 254 9.36 4.66 7.83
C CYS A 254 10.61 3.83 7.54
N THR A 255 11.10 3.07 8.51
CA THR A 255 12.34 2.29 8.41
C THR A 255 12.22 1.04 7.54
N TYR A 256 11.01 0.68 7.13
CA TYR A 256 10.81 -0.37 6.14
C TYR A 256 11.41 0.01 4.77
N CYS A 257 11.33 1.29 4.41
CA CYS A 257 11.83 1.82 3.14
C CYS A 257 13.09 2.70 3.29
N HIS A 258 13.32 3.28 4.46
CA HIS A 258 14.40 4.22 4.68
C HIS A 258 15.41 3.72 5.71
N ASN A 259 16.70 3.94 5.43
CA ASN A 259 17.75 3.80 6.42
C ASN A 259 17.75 5.04 7.32
N THR A 260 17.71 4.86 8.64
CA THR A 260 17.68 5.96 9.61
C THR A 260 18.94 6.82 9.60
N GLN A 261 20.08 6.28 9.21
CA GLN A 261 21.35 6.99 9.14
C GLN A 261 21.50 7.82 7.84
N ALA A 262 20.77 7.45 6.79
CA ALA A 262 20.87 8.07 5.47
C ALA A 262 19.48 8.13 4.79
N PHE A 263 18.54 8.80 5.43
CA PHE A 263 17.11 8.77 5.10
C PHE A 263 16.80 9.19 3.65
N ALA A 264 17.55 10.14 3.12
CA ALA A 264 17.37 10.67 1.75
C ALA A 264 18.17 9.92 0.69
N GLU A 265 19.09 9.07 1.08
CA GLU A 265 20.05 8.43 0.19
C GLU A 265 19.43 7.26 -0.59
N TRP A 266 19.87 7.09 -1.85
CA TRP A 266 19.55 5.96 -2.73
C TRP A 266 20.74 5.02 -2.94
N GLY A 267 21.83 5.20 -2.20
CA GLY A 267 23.05 4.40 -2.34
C GLY A 267 22.90 2.97 -1.83
N ALA A 268 24.03 2.33 -1.59
CA ALA A 268 24.12 0.94 -1.15
C ALA A 268 23.35 0.63 0.15
N ASN A 269 23.07 1.64 0.96
CA ASN A 269 22.32 1.52 2.22
C ASN A 269 20.81 1.69 2.07
N ALA A 270 20.28 1.95 0.84
CA ALA A 270 18.85 2.03 0.61
C ALA A 270 18.23 0.62 0.59
N THR A 271 17.03 0.48 1.17
CA THR A 271 16.34 -0.80 1.14
C THR A 271 15.73 -1.07 -0.24
N PRO A 272 15.65 -2.33 -0.70
CA PRO A 272 14.99 -2.67 -1.94
C PRO A 272 13.52 -2.22 -2.00
N GLN A 273 12.84 -2.21 -0.86
CA GLN A 273 11.45 -1.80 -0.72
C GLN A 273 11.22 -0.36 -1.19
N ARG A 274 12.21 0.51 -1.02
CA ARG A 274 12.14 1.89 -1.51
C ARG A 274 12.03 1.96 -3.04
N ALA A 275 12.81 1.14 -3.75
CA ALA A 275 12.73 1.05 -5.20
C ALA A 275 11.39 0.45 -5.66
N VAL A 276 10.92 -0.61 -5.00
CA VAL A 276 9.62 -1.21 -5.28
C VAL A 276 8.49 -0.19 -5.11
N ALA A 277 8.52 0.62 -4.04
CA ALA A 277 7.53 1.67 -3.79
C ALA A 277 7.57 2.77 -4.89
N TRP A 278 8.76 3.12 -5.38
CA TRP A 278 8.89 4.08 -6.48
C TRP A 278 8.23 3.60 -7.77
N TYR A 279 8.34 2.30 -8.10
CA TYR A 279 7.59 1.69 -9.19
C TYR A 279 6.08 1.67 -8.90
N GLY A 280 5.69 1.46 -7.65
CA GLY A 280 4.29 1.48 -7.20
C GLY A 280 3.59 2.82 -7.46
N ILE A 281 4.26 3.96 -7.24
CA ILE A 281 3.70 5.28 -7.58
C ILE A 281 3.37 5.37 -9.07
N ARG A 282 4.30 4.94 -9.91
CA ARG A 282 4.16 5.01 -11.36
C ARG A 282 3.06 4.11 -11.86
N MET A 283 2.96 2.91 -11.29
CA MET A 283 1.87 1.96 -11.55
C MET A 283 0.52 2.56 -11.14
N ALA A 284 0.40 3.10 -9.93
CA ALA A 284 -0.85 3.72 -9.46
C ALA A 284 -1.26 4.89 -10.34
N ARG A 285 -0.32 5.70 -10.81
CA ARG A 285 -0.56 6.79 -11.75
C ARG A 285 -1.07 6.26 -13.09
N GLU A 286 -0.45 5.23 -13.66
CA GLU A 286 -0.91 4.60 -14.90
C GLU A 286 -2.31 4.02 -14.74
N ILE A 287 -2.57 3.29 -13.64
CA ILE A 287 -3.91 2.76 -13.33
C ILE A 287 -4.95 3.87 -13.35
N ASN A 288 -4.69 4.97 -12.68
CA ASN A 288 -5.65 6.06 -12.59
C ASN A 288 -5.86 6.77 -13.94
N ASN A 289 -4.78 7.12 -14.64
CA ASN A 289 -4.88 7.90 -15.87
C ASN A 289 -5.35 7.07 -17.06
N GLU A 290 -4.91 5.81 -17.20
CA GLU A 290 -5.18 5.02 -18.40
C GLU A 290 -6.42 4.11 -18.25
N TYR A 291 -6.81 3.80 -17.02
CA TYR A 291 -7.91 2.85 -16.78
C TYR A 291 -9.08 3.44 -16.02
N MET A 292 -8.85 4.30 -15.02
CA MET A 292 -9.94 4.85 -14.22
C MET A 292 -10.51 6.14 -14.83
N VAL A 293 -9.67 7.14 -15.12
CA VAL A 293 -10.12 8.44 -15.66
C VAL A 293 -10.92 8.29 -16.95
N PRO A 294 -10.55 7.43 -17.92
CA PRO A 294 -11.36 7.23 -19.13
C PRO A 294 -12.76 6.67 -18.90
N LEU A 295 -13.03 6.12 -17.71
CA LEU A 295 -14.35 5.61 -17.34
C LEU A 295 -15.30 6.69 -16.78
N THR A 296 -14.86 7.94 -16.65
CA THR A 296 -15.68 9.03 -16.07
C THR A 296 -17.04 9.15 -16.77
N GLY A 297 -17.08 9.06 -18.10
CA GLY A 297 -18.33 9.11 -18.86
C GLY A 297 -19.15 7.80 -18.89
N VAL A 298 -18.61 6.72 -18.30
CA VAL A 298 -19.29 5.41 -18.23
C VAL A 298 -20.05 5.26 -16.91
N PHE A 299 -19.53 5.80 -15.83
CA PHE A 299 -20.16 5.72 -14.52
C PHE A 299 -21.40 6.64 -14.44
N PRO A 300 -22.49 6.20 -13.81
CA PRO A 300 -23.62 7.07 -13.51
C PRO A 300 -23.22 8.14 -12.49
N ALA A 301 -23.92 9.27 -12.48
CA ALA A 301 -23.57 10.43 -11.68
C ALA A 301 -23.44 10.15 -10.17
N ASN A 302 -24.27 9.23 -9.64
CA ASN A 302 -24.22 8.83 -8.22
C ASN A 302 -22.99 7.98 -7.84
N ARG A 303 -22.15 7.65 -8.80
CA ARG A 303 -20.89 6.90 -8.61
C ARG A 303 -19.66 7.79 -8.81
N LEU A 304 -19.85 9.04 -9.16
CA LEU A 304 -18.78 10.03 -9.29
C LEU A 304 -18.54 10.76 -7.97
N GLY A 305 -17.32 11.26 -7.82
CA GLY A 305 -16.92 12.07 -6.69
C GLY A 305 -17.47 13.48 -6.72
N PRO A 306 -17.19 14.28 -5.70
CA PRO A 306 -17.74 15.63 -5.54
C PRO A 306 -17.31 16.60 -6.65
N THR A 307 -16.23 16.31 -7.36
CA THR A 307 -15.78 17.10 -8.52
C THR A 307 -16.21 16.51 -9.87
N GLY A 308 -17.13 15.53 -9.84
CA GLY A 308 -17.58 14.81 -11.04
C GLY A 308 -16.56 13.82 -11.58
N ASP A 309 -15.55 13.47 -10.81
CA ASP A 309 -14.48 12.57 -11.19
C ASP A 309 -14.77 11.11 -10.77
N VAL A 310 -14.22 10.18 -11.52
CA VAL A 310 -14.32 8.75 -11.22
C VAL A 310 -13.47 8.38 -9.98
N ALA A 311 -13.88 7.32 -9.28
CA ALA A 311 -13.08 6.70 -8.23
C ALA A 311 -11.69 6.30 -8.74
N LYS A 312 -10.67 6.52 -7.92
CA LYS A 312 -9.27 6.22 -8.23
C LYS A 312 -8.66 5.31 -7.18
N GLY A 313 -7.66 4.55 -7.59
CA GLY A 313 -6.88 3.71 -6.70
C GLY A 313 -5.69 4.46 -6.09
N ASN A 314 -5.28 4.01 -4.90
CA ASN A 314 -4.07 4.40 -4.21
C ASN A 314 -3.39 3.14 -3.62
N CYS A 315 -2.34 3.29 -2.82
CA CYS A 315 -1.65 2.14 -2.25
C CYS A 315 -2.58 1.30 -1.36
N ALA A 316 -3.41 1.95 -0.53
CA ALA A 316 -4.32 1.26 0.39
C ALA A 316 -5.41 0.45 -0.34
N THR A 317 -5.79 0.85 -1.56
CA THR A 317 -6.80 0.13 -2.36
C THR A 317 -6.43 -1.35 -2.55
N CYS A 318 -5.14 -1.65 -2.76
CA CYS A 318 -4.64 -3.02 -2.90
C CYS A 318 -4.00 -3.56 -1.62
N HIS A 319 -3.21 -2.74 -0.91
CA HIS A 319 -2.42 -3.20 0.24
C HIS A 319 -3.23 -3.40 1.53
N GLN A 320 -4.19 -2.52 1.80
CA GLN A 320 -5.10 -2.63 2.95
C GLN A 320 -4.41 -2.99 4.27
N GLY A 321 -3.31 -2.30 4.57
CA GLY A 321 -2.54 -2.48 5.80
C GLY A 321 -1.53 -3.62 5.79
N ALA A 322 -1.29 -4.27 4.65
CA ALA A 322 -0.28 -5.31 4.51
C ALA A 322 0.83 -4.91 3.54
N TYR A 323 2.09 -5.15 3.93
CA TYR A 323 3.26 -4.82 3.10
C TYR A 323 3.25 -5.52 1.73
N LYS A 324 2.61 -6.68 1.64
CA LYS A 324 2.21 -7.34 0.40
C LYS A 324 0.70 -7.59 0.45
N PRO A 325 -0.06 -7.22 -0.58
CA PRO A 325 -1.48 -7.54 -0.64
C PRO A 325 -1.71 -9.03 -0.39
N LEU A 326 -2.71 -9.37 0.42
CA LEU A 326 -3.02 -10.76 0.78
C LEU A 326 -1.81 -11.54 1.34
N TYR A 327 -0.89 -10.83 2.00
CA TYR A 327 0.40 -11.38 2.48
C TYR A 327 1.19 -12.13 1.39
N GLY A 328 1.02 -11.73 0.14
CA GLY A 328 1.74 -12.31 -1.00
C GLY A 328 1.15 -13.60 -1.56
N ALA A 329 -0.12 -13.89 -1.28
CA ALA A 329 -0.82 -15.03 -1.89
C ALA A 329 -0.82 -14.91 -3.42
N GLN A 330 -0.26 -15.90 -4.10
CA GLN A 330 -0.05 -15.89 -5.55
C GLN A 330 -1.30 -16.35 -6.32
N MET A 331 -2.42 -15.68 -6.13
CA MET A 331 -3.68 -16.05 -6.75
C MET A 331 -3.62 -15.99 -8.28
N ALA A 332 -2.96 -14.97 -8.83
CA ALA A 332 -2.92 -14.70 -10.27
C ALA A 332 -2.37 -15.86 -11.10
N LYS A 333 -1.42 -16.63 -10.56
CA LYS A 333 -0.84 -17.78 -11.28
C LYS A 333 -1.82 -18.93 -11.53
N HIS A 334 -2.90 -18.99 -10.75
CA HIS A 334 -3.92 -20.04 -10.86
C HIS A 334 -5.07 -19.66 -11.80
N TYR A 335 -5.08 -18.44 -12.35
CA TYR A 335 -6.12 -17.94 -13.24
C TYR A 335 -5.48 -17.37 -14.51
N PRO A 336 -5.35 -18.15 -15.58
CA PRO A 336 -4.81 -17.69 -16.87
C PRO A 336 -5.51 -16.43 -17.38
N GLY A 337 -6.82 -16.30 -17.13
CA GLY A 337 -7.59 -15.12 -17.48
C GLY A 337 -7.17 -13.81 -16.78
N MET A 338 -6.29 -13.88 -15.77
CA MET A 338 -5.71 -12.71 -15.13
C MET A 338 -4.36 -12.30 -15.73
N GLN A 339 -3.82 -13.12 -16.64
CA GLN A 339 -2.59 -12.83 -17.36
C GLN A 339 -2.92 -12.23 -18.73
N ALA A 340 -2.06 -11.34 -19.22
CA ALA A 340 -2.18 -10.89 -20.59
C ALA A 340 -1.97 -12.09 -21.54
N PRO A 341 -2.76 -12.19 -22.63
CA PRO A 341 -2.48 -13.16 -23.67
C PRO A 341 -1.02 -13.01 -24.11
N VAL A 342 -0.32 -14.12 -24.22
CA VAL A 342 1.06 -14.14 -24.71
C VAL A 342 1.02 -13.78 -26.20
N LYS A 343 1.05 -12.48 -26.52
CA LYS A 343 1.40 -12.07 -27.87
C LYS A 343 2.87 -12.42 -28.07
N PRO A 344 3.26 -12.98 -29.23
CA PRO A 344 4.65 -13.04 -29.60
C PRO A 344 5.25 -11.66 -29.42
N VAL A 345 6.23 -11.53 -28.53
CA VAL A 345 6.91 -10.25 -28.32
C VAL A 345 7.68 -9.97 -29.59
N ASP A 346 7.32 -8.90 -30.29
CA ASP A 346 8.19 -8.30 -31.28
C ASP A 346 9.43 -7.79 -30.50
N PRO A 347 10.61 -8.39 -30.69
CA PRO A 347 11.80 -8.03 -29.93
C PRO A 347 12.25 -6.60 -30.15
N ALA A 348 11.71 -5.89 -31.16
CA ALA A 348 12.02 -4.51 -31.47
C ALA A 348 11.18 -3.47 -30.66
N ALA A 349 10.12 -3.88 -29.97
CA ALA A 349 9.18 -2.97 -29.31
C ALA A 349 9.33 -2.84 -27.77
N ALA A 350 10.29 -3.52 -27.16
CA ALA A 350 10.52 -3.40 -25.71
C ALA A 350 11.30 -2.11 -25.41
N PRO A 351 10.75 -1.14 -24.67
CA PRO A 351 11.58 -0.05 -24.14
C PRO A 351 12.65 -0.68 -23.24
N ALA A 352 13.91 -0.36 -23.51
CA ALA A 352 15.03 -0.81 -22.70
C ALA A 352 14.73 -0.55 -21.22
N ALA A 353 14.74 -1.60 -20.42
CA ALA A 353 14.63 -1.45 -18.97
C ALA A 353 15.76 -0.51 -18.52
N PRO A 354 15.49 0.48 -17.64
CA PRO A 354 16.55 1.29 -17.10
C PRO A 354 17.53 0.35 -16.41
N VAL A 355 18.76 0.34 -16.89
CA VAL A 355 19.86 -0.37 -16.27
C VAL A 355 20.04 0.27 -14.89
N LEU A 356 19.61 -0.43 -13.85
CA LEU A 356 20.02 -0.06 -12.50
C LEU A 356 21.54 -0.13 -12.47
N PRO A 357 22.25 0.89 -11.98
CA PRO A 357 23.69 0.77 -11.79
C PRO A 357 23.93 -0.48 -10.96
N GLN A 358 24.62 -1.45 -11.51
CA GLN A 358 25.14 -2.57 -10.74
C GLN A 358 26.01 -1.94 -9.65
N ALA A 359 25.61 -2.14 -8.38
CA ALA A 359 26.47 -1.78 -7.27
C ALA A 359 27.77 -2.55 -7.47
N ALA A 360 28.85 -1.82 -7.71
CA ALA A 360 30.17 -2.39 -7.67
C ALA A 360 30.29 -3.10 -6.33
N THR A 361 30.54 -4.39 -6.36
CA THR A 361 30.82 -5.19 -5.16
C THR A 361 31.97 -4.50 -4.44
N PRO A 362 31.80 -3.91 -3.25
CA PRO A 362 32.92 -3.32 -2.55
C PRO A 362 33.86 -4.45 -2.22
N ALA A 363 35.12 -4.28 -2.63
CA ALA A 363 36.21 -5.14 -2.16
C ALA A 363 36.16 -5.13 -0.64
N VAL A 364 35.90 -6.26 -0.03
CA VAL A 364 35.96 -6.43 1.43
C VAL A 364 37.39 -6.16 1.84
N PRO A 365 37.70 -5.09 2.61
CA PRO A 365 39.04 -4.95 3.16
C PRO A 365 39.25 -6.11 4.13
N GLU A 366 40.35 -6.81 3.92
CA GLU A 366 40.80 -7.87 4.81
C GLU A 366 41.21 -7.21 6.15
N VAL A 367 40.26 -7.18 7.09
CA VAL A 367 40.55 -6.69 8.45
C VAL A 367 41.29 -7.79 9.18
N LYS A 368 42.61 -7.68 9.26
CA LYS A 368 43.39 -8.43 10.24
C LYS A 368 42.92 -8.01 11.62
N ALA A 369 42.19 -8.89 12.27
CA ALA A 369 41.74 -8.68 13.65
C ALA A 369 42.90 -8.86 14.62
N GLU A 370 43.59 -7.80 14.97
CA GLU A 370 44.33 -7.72 16.24
C GLU A 370 43.35 -7.31 17.36
N LEU A 371 42.80 -8.28 18.04
CA LEU A 371 42.01 -8.09 19.26
C LEU A 371 42.97 -7.68 20.41
N LYS A 372 43.20 -6.38 20.58
CA LYS A 372 43.62 -5.87 21.87
C LYS A 372 42.41 -5.79 22.78
N ARG A 373 42.35 -6.69 23.76
CA ARG A 373 41.36 -6.62 24.87
C ARG A 373 41.69 -5.38 25.71
N GLU A 374 41.02 -4.28 25.48
CA GLU A 374 40.95 -3.22 26.48
C GLU A 374 39.89 -3.56 27.52
N TRP A 375 40.33 -3.48 28.75
CA TRP A 375 39.55 -3.79 29.95
C TRP A 375 38.38 -2.83 30.10
N VAL A 376 37.16 -3.35 30.14
CA VAL A 376 35.95 -2.59 30.49
C VAL A 376 35.66 -2.82 31.98
N PRO A 377 35.58 -1.76 32.81
CA PRO A 377 35.26 -1.91 34.22
C PRO A 377 33.83 -2.46 34.39
N ASP A 378 33.70 -3.46 35.26
CA ASP A 378 32.46 -4.10 35.58
C ASP A 378 31.48 -3.09 36.24
N ALA A 379 30.36 -2.80 35.57
CA ALA A 379 29.33 -1.87 36.02
C ALA A 379 28.55 -2.38 37.28
N THR A 380 28.82 -3.58 37.74
CA THR A 380 28.15 -4.16 38.93
C THR A 380 28.72 -3.66 40.24
N ALA A 381 29.94 -3.09 40.27
CA ALA A 381 30.54 -2.58 41.51
C ALA A 381 30.01 -1.21 41.95
N ALA A 382 29.37 -0.45 41.05
CA ALA A 382 28.84 0.89 41.34
C ALA A 382 27.49 0.90 42.07
N VAL A 383 26.73 -0.18 42.00
CA VAL A 383 25.38 -0.27 42.62
C VAL A 383 25.44 -0.62 44.11
N VAL A 384 26.49 -1.27 44.56
CA VAL A 384 26.63 -1.66 45.96
C VAL A 384 27.12 -0.51 46.85
N ALA A 385 27.86 0.47 46.29
CA ALA A 385 28.38 1.59 47.06
C ALA A 385 27.36 2.72 47.30
N ALA A 386 26.26 2.79 46.55
CA ALA A 386 25.21 3.80 46.70
C ALA A 386 24.15 3.44 47.75
N SER A 387 24.06 2.16 48.15
CA SER A 387 23.06 1.69 49.10
C SER A 387 23.50 1.80 50.59
N SER A 388 24.78 2.08 50.86
CA SER A 388 25.30 2.16 52.23
C SER A 388 25.37 3.57 52.83
N LYS A 389 25.03 4.63 52.04
CA LYS A 389 25.02 6.03 52.50
C LYS A 389 23.65 6.62 52.81
N ALA A 390 22.58 5.86 52.61
CA ALA A 390 21.19 6.34 52.84
C ALA A 390 20.63 5.92 54.22
N GLY A 391 21.43 5.40 55.11
CA GLY A 391 21.00 4.81 56.40
C GLY A 391 21.30 5.64 57.64
N VAL A 392 21.71 6.91 57.56
CA VAL A 392 21.97 7.74 58.77
C VAL A 392 21.45 9.14 58.54
N LEU A 393 20.18 9.36 58.80
CA LEU A 393 19.60 10.64 59.21
C LEU A 393 18.07 10.52 59.38
N LEU A 394 17.71 9.91 60.52
CA LEU A 394 16.41 10.15 61.18
C LEU A 394 16.60 9.78 62.68
N LYS A 395 16.97 10.77 63.44
CA LYS A 395 16.56 10.97 64.85
C LYS A 395 16.00 12.36 64.96
#